data_19b534fe31cd4afc1fc18fcea7d3e3b7
#
_entry.id   19b534fe31cd4afc1fc18fcea7d3e3b7
#
_cell.length_a   1.000
_cell.length_b   1.000
_cell.length_c   1.000
_cell.angle_alpha   90.00
_cell.angle_beta   90.00
_cell.angle_gamma   90.00
#
_symmetry.space_group_name_H-M   'P 1'
#
loop_
_entity.id
_entity.type
_entity.pdbx_description
1 polymer ?
#
loop_
_entity_poly.entity_id
_entity_poly.type
_entity_poly.pdbx_seq_one_letter_code
_entity_poly.pdbx_strand_id
1 'polypeptide(L)'
;MLGVYLANMKIYDKAKGVPKFFAEEYYPKNHNYVLLIPIIDEGQRIVKELERASVAGVHDLVDIVICDGGSTDGSTESEKLKNLHVNTLLVKQDVGKQGAQLRMGMHWAIARGYQGILTIDGNNKDSIEDVYKFIEKLESGYDFIQGSRFIKGGCAINTPKIRYLAVRLLHAPLISLTAGKWFTDTTNAFRGYSVRYLTDARVAPFRDIFPGYELLAYLSV
;
A
#
# COMPACT_ATOMS: atom_id res chain seq x y z
N MET A 1 -6.37 6.69 33.38
CA MET A 1 -6.60 5.60 32.39
C MET A 1 -5.58 5.64 31.23
N LEU A 2 -4.28 5.65 31.54
CA LEU A 2 -3.20 5.65 30.52
C LEU A 2 -2.46 4.29 30.42
N GLY A 3 -2.84 3.30 31.19
CA GLY A 3 -2.07 2.07 31.35
C GLY A 3 -2.42 0.89 30.44
N VAL A 4 -3.50 0.95 29.65
CA VAL A 4 -3.97 -0.19 28.82
C VAL A 4 -3.52 -0.06 27.35
N TYR A 5 -3.12 1.11 26.89
CA TYR A 5 -2.74 1.35 25.49
C TYR A 5 -1.32 0.89 25.11
N LEU A 6 -0.47 0.57 26.06
CA LEU A 6 0.94 0.21 25.77
C LEU A 6 1.18 -1.29 25.56
N ALA A 7 0.21 -2.17 25.86
CA ALA A 7 0.43 -3.62 25.84
C ALA A 7 0.61 -4.21 24.42
N ASN A 8 0.10 -3.55 23.37
CA ASN A 8 0.17 -4.02 21.97
C ASN A 8 1.03 -3.16 21.06
N MET A 9 1.73 -2.15 21.60
CA MET A 9 2.62 -1.29 20.83
C MET A 9 4.03 -1.85 20.82
N LYS A 10 4.57 -2.09 19.61
CA LYS A 10 5.95 -2.52 19.40
C LYS A 10 6.72 -1.42 18.66
N ILE A 11 7.94 -1.14 19.15
CA ILE A 11 8.87 -0.22 18.51
C ILE A 11 9.80 -1.02 17.59
N TYR A 12 9.95 -0.53 16.36
CA TYR A 12 10.89 -1.06 15.38
C TYR A 12 11.94 0.01 15.10
N ASP A 13 13.19 -0.28 15.45
CA ASP A 13 14.30 0.63 15.20
C ASP A 13 14.60 0.77 13.73
N LYS A 14 15.24 1.89 13.37
CA LYS A 14 15.66 2.15 12.00
C LYS A 14 16.56 1.04 11.48
N ALA A 15 16.22 0.49 10.33
CA ALA A 15 17.05 -0.45 9.59
C ALA A 15 17.48 0.17 8.25
N LYS A 16 18.43 -0.46 7.53
CA LYS A 16 18.88 0.05 6.22
C LYS A 16 17.68 0.12 5.26
N GLY A 17 17.34 1.35 4.84
CA GLY A 17 16.22 1.62 3.94
C GLY A 17 14.82 1.47 4.54
N VAL A 18 14.70 1.27 5.86
CA VAL A 18 13.42 1.16 6.58
C VAL A 18 13.41 2.21 7.69
N PRO A 19 12.42 3.11 7.74
CA PRO A 19 12.32 4.11 8.80
C PRO A 19 12.04 3.45 10.15
N LYS A 20 12.38 4.13 11.24
CA LYS A 20 11.90 3.80 12.58
C LYS A 20 10.38 3.96 12.64
N PHE A 21 9.67 3.05 13.31
CA PHE A 21 8.22 3.10 13.40
C PHE A 21 7.67 2.43 14.65
N PHE A 22 6.44 2.75 15.03
CA PHE A 22 5.63 2.01 15.96
C PHE A 22 4.66 1.10 15.21
N ALA A 23 4.35 -0.05 15.77
CA ALA A 23 3.28 -0.93 15.31
C ALA A 23 2.28 -1.15 16.44
N GLU A 24 1.02 -0.90 16.19
CA GLU A 24 -0.11 -1.23 17.04
C GLU A 24 -0.94 -2.32 16.34
N GLU A 25 -0.83 -3.55 16.85
CA GLU A 25 -1.50 -4.72 16.29
C GLU A 25 -2.85 -4.90 16.97
N TYR A 26 -3.95 -4.80 16.24
CA TYR A 26 -5.31 -4.97 16.76
C TYR A 26 -5.76 -6.43 16.69
N TYR A 27 -5.36 -7.14 15.63
CA TYR A 27 -5.67 -8.53 15.39
C TYR A 27 -4.41 -9.32 14.98
N PRO A 28 -4.35 -10.62 15.27
CA PRO A 28 -3.27 -11.47 14.76
C PRO A 28 -3.33 -11.55 13.22
N LYS A 29 -2.20 -11.92 12.60
CA LYS A 29 -2.16 -12.25 11.18
C LYS A 29 -3.16 -13.36 10.88
N ASN A 30 -4.06 -13.14 9.92
CA ASN A 30 -5.12 -14.09 9.56
C ASN A 30 -5.00 -14.59 8.11
N HIS A 31 -4.37 -13.82 7.22
CA HIS A 31 -4.32 -14.09 5.79
C HIS A 31 -2.89 -14.26 5.27
N ASN A 32 -2.74 -14.84 4.08
CA ASN A 32 -1.46 -14.92 3.37
C ASN A 32 -1.09 -13.61 2.67
N TYR A 33 -2.07 -12.74 2.45
CA TYR A 33 -1.93 -11.47 1.75
C TYR A 33 -2.23 -10.31 2.68
N VAL A 34 -1.59 -9.17 2.42
CA VAL A 34 -1.78 -7.93 3.18
C VAL A 34 -2.02 -6.76 2.24
N LEU A 35 -2.93 -5.87 2.61
CA LEU A 35 -3.17 -4.60 1.93
C LEU A 35 -2.57 -3.46 2.73
N LEU A 36 -1.55 -2.81 2.20
CA LEU A 36 -0.89 -1.64 2.77
C LEU A 36 -1.53 -0.36 2.24
N ILE A 37 -1.99 0.49 3.13
CA ILE A 37 -2.63 1.78 2.81
C ILE A 37 -1.80 2.91 3.44
N PRO A 38 -0.92 3.58 2.68
CA PRO A 38 -0.20 4.75 3.17
C PRO A 38 -1.14 5.94 3.30
N ILE A 39 -1.12 6.61 4.45
CA ILE A 39 -1.93 7.80 4.73
C ILE A 39 -1.11 8.89 5.41
N ILE A 40 -1.56 10.13 5.25
CA ILE A 40 -1.21 11.29 6.08
C ILE A 40 -2.34 12.30 6.00
N ASP A 41 -2.99 12.56 7.13
CA ASP A 41 -4.11 13.51 7.27
C ASP A 41 -5.21 13.31 6.18
N GLU A 42 -5.60 12.05 5.93
CA GLU A 42 -6.62 11.70 4.93
C GLU A 42 -8.07 11.90 5.44
N GLY A 43 -8.28 12.07 6.74
CA GLY A 43 -9.55 12.39 7.35
C GLY A 43 -10.67 11.43 6.98
N GLN A 44 -11.78 11.98 6.48
CA GLN A 44 -12.93 11.19 6.07
C GLN A 44 -12.71 10.37 4.80
N ARG A 45 -11.65 10.62 4.03
CA ARG A 45 -11.36 9.85 2.81
C ARG A 45 -11.00 8.41 3.15
N ILE A 46 -10.06 8.23 4.08
CA ILE A 46 -9.68 6.88 4.50
C ILE A 46 -10.82 6.16 5.23
N VAL A 47 -11.61 6.86 6.03
CA VAL A 47 -12.79 6.27 6.70
C VAL A 47 -13.75 5.68 5.66
N LYS A 48 -14.14 6.46 4.65
CA LYS A 48 -15.04 5.99 3.57
C LYS A 48 -14.45 4.85 2.76
N GLU A 49 -13.14 4.84 2.55
CA GLU A 49 -12.47 3.75 1.85
C GLU A 49 -12.52 2.45 2.65
N LEU A 50 -12.27 2.52 3.96
CA LEU A 50 -12.37 1.38 4.86
C LEU A 50 -13.83 0.90 5.05
N GLU A 51 -14.81 1.81 5.07
CA GLU A 51 -16.24 1.46 5.06
C GLU A 51 -16.61 0.66 3.80
N ARG A 52 -16.12 1.09 2.62
CA ARG A 52 -16.30 0.35 1.36
C ARG A 52 -15.61 -1.01 1.42
N ALA A 53 -14.39 -1.07 1.96
CA ALA A 53 -13.66 -2.32 2.15
C ALA A 53 -14.43 -3.29 3.06
N SER A 54 -15.01 -2.79 4.15
CA SER A 54 -15.82 -3.58 5.07
C SER A 54 -17.07 -4.13 4.39
N VAL A 55 -17.82 -3.30 3.67
CA VAL A 55 -19.03 -3.71 2.93
C VAL A 55 -18.72 -4.74 1.85
N ALA A 56 -17.57 -4.62 1.19
CA ALA A 56 -17.12 -5.55 0.16
C ALA A 56 -16.46 -6.83 0.70
N GLY A 57 -16.30 -6.99 2.02
CA GLY A 57 -15.66 -8.15 2.63
C GLY A 57 -14.17 -8.26 2.35
N VAL A 58 -13.48 -7.13 2.12
CA VAL A 58 -12.02 -7.13 1.83
C VAL A 58 -11.22 -7.72 2.99
N HIS A 59 -11.66 -7.50 4.23
CA HIS A 59 -11.04 -8.03 5.44
C HIS A 59 -11.15 -9.55 5.58
N ASP A 60 -12.01 -10.21 4.78
CA ASP A 60 -12.08 -11.67 4.70
C ASP A 60 -11.06 -12.25 3.70
N LEU A 61 -10.37 -11.41 2.94
CA LEU A 61 -9.42 -11.79 1.91
C LEU A 61 -7.97 -11.43 2.26
N VAL A 62 -7.78 -10.32 2.97
CA VAL A 62 -6.46 -9.75 3.30
C VAL A 62 -6.46 -9.13 4.70
N ASP A 63 -5.31 -9.10 5.34
CA ASP A 63 -5.10 -8.26 6.51
C ASP A 63 -4.90 -6.80 6.06
N ILE A 64 -5.70 -5.86 6.57
CA ILE A 64 -5.60 -4.43 6.22
C ILE A 64 -4.63 -3.76 7.19
N VAL A 65 -3.61 -3.09 6.65
CA VAL A 65 -2.58 -2.39 7.43
C VAL A 65 -2.48 -0.94 7.00
N ILE A 66 -2.72 -0.05 7.92
CA ILE A 66 -2.50 1.39 7.73
C ILE A 66 -1.03 1.71 7.95
N CYS A 67 -0.40 2.36 6.97
CA CYS A 67 0.96 2.87 7.02
C CYS A 67 0.94 4.39 7.19
N ASP A 68 0.83 4.85 8.44
CA ASP A 68 0.65 6.26 8.75
C ASP A 68 1.95 7.05 8.69
N GLY A 69 1.90 8.23 8.07
CA GLY A 69 3.00 9.20 7.97
C GLY A 69 3.15 10.13 9.17
N GLY A 70 2.31 9.99 10.19
CA GLY A 70 2.23 10.86 11.36
C GLY A 70 1.00 11.78 11.28
N SER A 71 -0.18 11.23 11.00
CA SER A 71 -1.44 11.96 10.93
C SER A 71 -1.84 12.57 12.26
N THR A 72 -2.45 13.75 12.22
CA THR A 72 -2.91 14.53 13.39
C THR A 72 -4.41 14.83 13.36
N ASP A 73 -5.11 14.39 12.32
CA ASP A 73 -6.51 14.70 12.03
C ASP A 73 -7.53 13.72 12.65
N GLY A 74 -7.07 12.76 13.48
CA GLY A 74 -7.90 11.73 14.10
C GLY A 74 -8.29 10.58 13.18
N SER A 75 -7.72 10.50 11.97
CA SER A 75 -7.95 9.38 11.04
C SER A 75 -7.37 8.05 11.52
N THR A 76 -6.42 8.10 12.47
CA THR A 76 -5.71 6.93 13.03
C THR A 76 -6.20 6.52 14.43
N GLU A 77 -7.37 6.95 14.85
CA GLU A 77 -7.94 6.58 16.15
C GLU A 77 -8.17 5.06 16.21
N SER A 78 -7.55 4.40 17.20
CA SER A 78 -7.48 2.94 17.30
C SER A 78 -8.85 2.25 17.31
N GLU A 79 -9.83 2.77 18.08
CA GLU A 79 -11.16 2.18 18.13
C GLU A 79 -11.89 2.29 16.78
N LYS A 80 -11.72 3.40 16.08
CA LYS A 80 -12.27 3.59 14.74
C LYS A 80 -11.68 2.59 13.75
N LEU A 81 -10.35 2.44 13.75
CA LEU A 81 -9.66 1.51 12.87
C LEU A 81 -10.05 0.05 13.13
N LYS A 82 -10.16 -0.35 14.40
CA LYS A 82 -10.66 -1.68 14.77
C LYS A 82 -12.07 -1.94 14.24
N ASN A 83 -12.99 -1.00 14.43
CA ASN A 83 -14.38 -1.12 13.97
C ASN A 83 -14.49 -1.20 12.44
N LEU A 84 -13.46 -0.74 11.71
CA LEU A 84 -13.33 -0.81 10.25
C LEU A 84 -12.45 -1.98 9.80
N HIS A 85 -12.22 -2.96 10.66
CA HIS A 85 -11.47 -4.19 10.38
C HIS A 85 -10.01 -3.98 9.96
N VAL A 86 -9.38 -2.88 10.39
CA VAL A 86 -7.93 -2.71 10.24
C VAL A 86 -7.22 -3.68 11.17
N ASN A 87 -6.28 -4.47 10.62
CA ASN A 87 -5.50 -5.43 11.40
C ASN A 87 -4.42 -4.75 12.22
N THR A 88 -3.70 -3.81 11.62
CA THR A 88 -2.54 -3.17 12.25
C THR A 88 -2.39 -1.72 11.79
N LEU A 89 -1.99 -0.85 12.71
CA LEU A 89 -1.52 0.50 12.44
C LEU A 89 0.00 0.56 12.58
N LEU A 90 0.69 1.00 11.54
CA LEU A 90 2.12 1.30 11.57
C LEU A 90 2.29 2.82 11.51
N VAL A 91 2.99 3.41 12.48
CA VAL A 91 3.21 4.87 12.55
C VAL A 91 4.69 5.18 12.36
N LYS A 92 5.01 5.81 11.24
CA LYS A 92 6.37 6.20 10.90
C LYS A 92 6.89 7.30 11.83
N GLN A 93 8.12 7.16 12.32
CA GLN A 93 8.76 8.09 13.24
C GLN A 93 9.86 8.94 12.57
N ASP A 94 10.36 8.51 11.43
CA ASP A 94 11.42 9.18 10.67
C ASP A 94 10.85 10.06 9.55
N VAL A 95 11.72 10.88 8.95
CA VAL A 95 11.42 11.66 7.75
C VAL A 95 11.11 10.76 6.56
N GLY A 96 10.48 11.32 5.54
CA GLY A 96 10.10 10.63 4.31
C GLY A 96 8.60 10.67 4.07
N LYS A 97 8.23 10.41 2.82
CA LYS A 97 6.85 10.45 2.32
C LYS A 97 6.32 9.04 2.08
N GLN A 98 5.42 8.87 1.15
CA GLN A 98 4.76 7.61 0.81
C GLN A 98 5.73 6.44 0.56
N GLY A 99 6.87 6.67 -0.12
CA GLY A 99 7.84 5.60 -0.34
C GLY A 99 8.45 5.06 0.95
N ALA A 100 8.69 5.93 1.94
CA ALA A 100 9.16 5.50 3.25
C ALA A 100 8.07 4.73 4.03
N GLN A 101 6.79 5.17 3.94
CA GLN A 101 5.65 4.45 4.53
C GLN A 101 5.48 3.06 3.92
N LEU A 102 5.59 2.95 2.59
CA LEU A 102 5.49 1.66 1.90
C LEU A 102 6.66 0.73 2.23
N ARG A 103 7.91 1.24 2.30
CA ARG A 103 9.06 0.41 2.73
C ARG A 103 8.88 -0.10 4.16
N MET A 104 8.37 0.73 5.06
CA MET A 104 7.98 0.33 6.42
C MET A 104 6.99 -0.82 6.41
N GLY A 105 5.88 -0.66 5.70
CA GLY A 105 4.83 -1.67 5.60
C GLY A 105 5.31 -2.96 4.94
N MET A 106 6.04 -2.86 3.82
CA MET A 106 6.61 -4.02 3.12
C MET A 106 7.58 -4.80 4.02
N HIS A 107 8.49 -4.09 4.72
CA HIS A 107 9.42 -4.73 5.64
C HIS A 107 8.69 -5.46 6.77
N TRP A 108 7.71 -4.80 7.39
CA TRP A 108 6.89 -5.37 8.45
C TRP A 108 6.13 -6.62 7.97
N ALA A 109 5.54 -6.57 6.78
CA ALA A 109 4.79 -7.67 6.19
C ALA A 109 5.69 -8.88 5.84
N ILE A 110 6.85 -8.64 5.24
CA ILE A 110 7.84 -9.70 4.94
C ILE A 110 8.29 -10.39 6.22
N ALA A 111 8.61 -9.64 7.27
CA ALA A 111 9.04 -10.19 8.56
C ALA A 111 7.95 -11.04 9.23
N ARG A 112 6.67 -10.86 8.88
CA ARG A 112 5.53 -11.65 9.37
C ARG A 112 5.15 -12.82 8.47
N GLY A 113 5.90 -13.05 7.39
CA GLY A 113 5.69 -14.20 6.51
C GLY A 113 4.43 -14.09 5.67
N TYR A 114 4.01 -12.88 5.27
CA TYR A 114 3.02 -12.74 4.20
C TYR A 114 3.61 -13.22 2.87
N GLN A 115 2.78 -13.77 1.99
CA GLN A 115 3.20 -14.29 0.69
C GLN A 115 3.11 -13.24 -0.42
N GLY A 116 2.18 -12.30 -0.27
CA GLY A 116 2.01 -11.19 -1.20
C GLY A 116 1.53 -9.92 -0.50
N ILE A 117 1.87 -8.81 -1.10
CA ILE A 117 1.63 -7.47 -0.59
C ILE A 117 0.90 -6.66 -1.65
N LEU A 118 -0.26 -6.14 -1.29
CA LEU A 118 -1.01 -5.19 -2.10
C LEU A 118 -0.81 -3.78 -1.54
N THR A 119 -0.84 -2.78 -2.40
CA THR A 119 -0.78 -1.36 -2.01
C THR A 119 -1.92 -0.60 -2.68
N ILE A 120 -2.53 0.35 -1.99
CA ILE A 120 -3.55 1.27 -2.50
C ILE A 120 -3.38 2.63 -1.82
N ASP A 121 -3.75 3.73 -2.47
CA ASP A 121 -3.73 5.05 -1.83
C ASP A 121 -4.96 5.23 -0.94
N GLY A 122 -4.79 5.72 0.30
CA GLY A 122 -5.88 5.96 1.28
C GLY A 122 -6.76 7.19 0.96
N ASN A 123 -6.85 7.60 -0.30
CA ASN A 123 -7.55 8.82 -0.73
C ASN A 123 -8.96 8.58 -1.29
N ASN A 124 -9.48 7.36 -1.18
CA ASN A 124 -10.80 6.91 -1.62
C ASN A 124 -11.08 7.08 -3.12
N LYS A 125 -10.06 6.92 -3.97
CA LYS A 125 -10.21 7.08 -5.44
C LYS A 125 -10.11 5.76 -6.19
N ASP A 126 -9.47 4.76 -5.63
CA ASP A 126 -9.31 3.46 -6.24
C ASP A 126 -10.44 2.50 -5.83
N SER A 127 -10.61 1.43 -6.59
CA SER A 127 -11.64 0.41 -6.34
C SER A 127 -11.09 -0.64 -5.37
N ILE A 128 -11.13 -0.35 -4.07
CA ILE A 128 -10.64 -1.28 -3.02
C ILE A 128 -11.37 -2.64 -3.08
N GLU A 129 -12.57 -2.67 -3.62
CA GLU A 129 -13.37 -3.87 -3.87
C GLU A 129 -12.71 -4.84 -4.83
N ASP A 130 -11.79 -4.36 -5.67
CA ASP A 130 -11.07 -5.17 -6.67
C ASP A 130 -9.84 -5.90 -6.10
N VAL A 131 -9.58 -5.84 -4.79
CA VAL A 131 -8.47 -6.53 -4.11
C VAL A 131 -8.39 -8.01 -4.50
N TYR A 132 -9.52 -8.70 -4.61
CA TYR A 132 -9.59 -10.12 -5.01
C TYR A 132 -8.90 -10.41 -6.35
N LYS A 133 -9.00 -9.48 -7.32
CA LYS A 133 -8.35 -9.63 -8.65
C LYS A 133 -6.83 -9.65 -8.56
N PHE A 134 -6.27 -8.91 -7.61
CA PHE A 134 -4.82 -8.90 -7.37
C PHE A 134 -4.37 -10.21 -6.70
N ILE A 135 -5.15 -10.72 -5.75
CA ILE A 135 -4.88 -12.01 -5.09
C ILE A 135 -4.88 -13.14 -6.14
N GLU A 136 -5.93 -13.23 -6.98
CA GLU A 136 -6.01 -14.22 -8.05
C GLU A 136 -4.78 -14.20 -8.98
N LYS A 137 -4.25 -13.01 -9.30
CA LYS A 137 -3.05 -12.88 -10.12
C LYS A 137 -1.79 -13.30 -9.38
N LEU A 138 -1.64 -12.96 -8.10
CA LEU A 138 -0.52 -13.43 -7.28
C LEU A 138 -0.54 -14.95 -7.16
N GLU A 139 -1.70 -15.56 -6.91
CA GLU A 139 -1.88 -17.01 -6.86
C GLU A 139 -1.61 -17.69 -8.20
N SER A 140 -1.88 -17.00 -9.31
CA SER A 140 -1.52 -17.45 -10.66
C SER A 140 -0.01 -17.33 -10.97
N GLY A 141 0.81 -16.91 -9.99
CA GLY A 141 2.28 -16.86 -10.08
C GLY A 141 2.86 -15.57 -10.66
N TYR A 142 2.04 -14.52 -10.84
CA TYR A 142 2.57 -13.20 -11.22
C TYR A 142 3.29 -12.55 -10.03
N ASP A 143 4.45 -11.96 -10.29
CA ASP A 143 5.27 -11.29 -9.27
C ASP A 143 4.92 -9.81 -9.08
N PHE A 144 4.40 -9.16 -10.13
CA PHE A 144 4.00 -7.76 -10.12
C PHE A 144 2.69 -7.56 -10.87
N ILE A 145 1.74 -6.89 -10.23
CA ILE A 145 0.44 -6.54 -10.79
C ILE A 145 0.24 -5.03 -10.68
N GLN A 146 -0.17 -4.41 -11.78
CA GLN A 146 -0.47 -2.98 -11.86
C GLN A 146 -1.95 -2.77 -12.13
N GLY A 147 -2.64 -2.11 -11.22
CA GLY A 147 -3.99 -1.60 -11.47
C GLY A 147 -3.98 -0.52 -12.55
N SER A 148 -4.93 -0.54 -13.45
CA SER A 148 -5.00 0.43 -14.55
C SER A 148 -6.40 0.96 -14.75
N ARG A 149 -6.52 2.29 -14.77
CA ARG A 149 -7.74 3.03 -15.09
C ARG A 149 -8.04 3.05 -16.59
N PHE A 150 -7.08 2.66 -17.45
CA PHE A 150 -7.10 2.86 -18.89
C PHE A 150 -7.22 1.56 -19.70
N ILE A 151 -7.56 0.45 -19.07
CA ILE A 151 -7.90 -0.81 -19.74
C ILE A 151 -9.42 -0.99 -19.82
N LYS A 152 -9.88 -1.98 -20.60
CA LYS A 152 -11.30 -2.34 -20.65
C LYS A 152 -11.81 -2.73 -19.26
N GLY A 153 -12.84 -2.04 -18.79
CA GLY A 153 -13.38 -2.19 -17.42
C GLY A 153 -12.72 -1.27 -16.39
N GLY A 154 -11.62 -0.59 -16.72
CA GLY A 154 -11.04 0.45 -15.87
C GLY A 154 -11.86 1.74 -15.91
N CYS A 155 -11.83 2.51 -14.82
CA CYS A 155 -12.58 3.75 -14.70
C CYS A 155 -11.65 4.90 -14.28
N ALA A 156 -11.56 5.95 -15.11
CA ALA A 156 -10.78 7.14 -14.85
C ALA A 156 -11.71 8.32 -14.55
N ILE A 157 -12.14 8.44 -13.28
CA ILE A 157 -13.06 9.50 -12.84
C ILE A 157 -12.26 10.76 -12.52
N ASN A 158 -12.72 11.92 -13.02
CA ASN A 158 -12.13 13.24 -12.76
C ASN A 158 -10.63 13.36 -13.04
N THR A 159 -10.10 12.57 -13.98
CA THR A 159 -8.69 12.68 -14.40
C THR A 159 -8.53 13.88 -15.34
N PRO A 160 -7.69 14.89 -15.00
CA PRO A 160 -7.43 16.02 -15.86
C PRO A 160 -6.91 15.56 -17.23
N LYS A 161 -7.43 16.14 -18.35
CA LYS A 161 -7.06 15.74 -19.72
C LYS A 161 -5.54 15.79 -19.95
N ILE A 162 -4.86 16.80 -19.43
CA ILE A 162 -3.40 16.94 -19.55
C ILE A 162 -2.69 15.76 -18.85
N ARG A 163 -3.12 15.38 -17.63
CA ARG A 163 -2.57 14.23 -16.92
C ARG A 163 -2.83 12.92 -17.68
N TYR A 164 -4.03 12.76 -18.22
CA TYR A 164 -4.38 11.59 -19.04
C TYR A 164 -3.44 11.45 -20.25
N LEU A 165 -3.22 12.54 -21.02
CA LEU A 165 -2.32 12.55 -22.16
C LEU A 165 -0.86 12.30 -21.73
N ALA A 166 -0.39 12.97 -20.70
CA ALA A 166 0.98 12.82 -20.19
C ALA A 166 1.27 11.38 -19.74
N VAL A 167 0.33 10.73 -19.05
CA VAL A 167 0.49 9.34 -18.63
C VAL A 167 0.52 8.40 -19.83
N ARG A 168 -0.42 8.54 -20.77
CA ARG A 168 -0.55 7.60 -21.89
C ARG A 168 0.48 7.79 -22.99
N LEU A 169 0.91 9.03 -23.25
CA LEU A 169 1.79 9.33 -24.40
C LEU A 169 3.27 9.46 -24.00
N LEU A 170 3.57 9.75 -22.73
CA LEU A 170 4.94 9.91 -22.28
C LEU A 170 5.31 8.88 -21.20
N HIS A 171 4.61 8.93 -20.05
CA HIS A 171 5.05 8.19 -18.88
C HIS A 171 4.93 6.67 -19.05
N ALA A 172 3.77 6.18 -19.51
CA ALA A 172 3.55 4.76 -19.72
C ALA A 172 4.45 4.17 -20.82
N PRO A 173 4.64 4.80 -22.00
CA PRO A 173 5.58 4.31 -22.99
C PRO A 173 7.05 4.27 -22.51
N LEU A 174 7.52 5.29 -21.79
CA LEU A 174 8.89 5.32 -21.25
C LEU A 174 9.11 4.20 -20.24
N ILE A 175 8.21 4.04 -19.27
CA ILE A 175 8.30 2.95 -18.28
C ILE A 175 8.17 1.58 -18.97
N SER A 176 7.30 1.46 -19.98
CA SER A 176 7.14 0.21 -20.73
C SER A 176 8.41 -0.18 -21.47
N LEU A 177 9.12 0.80 -22.05
CA LEU A 177 10.38 0.57 -22.76
C LEU A 177 11.47 0.10 -21.80
N THR A 178 11.58 0.72 -20.62
CA THR A 178 12.58 0.35 -19.61
C THR A 178 12.29 -1.00 -18.96
N ALA A 179 11.02 -1.32 -18.73
CA ALA A 179 10.58 -2.58 -18.14
C ALA A 179 10.55 -3.75 -19.14
N GLY A 180 10.65 -3.49 -20.45
CA GLY A 180 10.46 -4.52 -21.48
C GLY A 180 9.04 -5.11 -21.54
N LYS A 181 8.05 -4.43 -20.96
CA LYS A 181 6.64 -4.85 -20.88
C LYS A 181 5.72 -3.65 -21.05
N TRP A 182 4.56 -3.86 -21.67
CA TRP A 182 3.61 -2.78 -21.91
C TRP A 182 2.78 -2.46 -20.66
N PHE A 183 2.86 -1.22 -20.19
CA PHE A 183 2.00 -0.66 -19.15
C PHE A 183 0.99 0.32 -19.74
N THR A 184 -0.21 0.33 -19.19
CA THR A 184 -1.28 1.26 -19.59
C THR A 184 -1.48 2.38 -18.57
N ASP A 185 -1.17 2.15 -17.30
CA ASP A 185 -1.23 3.13 -16.22
C ASP A 185 -0.09 2.91 -15.22
N THR A 186 0.89 3.77 -15.24
CA THR A 186 2.09 3.69 -14.40
C THR A 186 2.02 4.60 -13.17
N THR A 187 0.93 5.35 -13.02
CA THR A 187 0.75 6.34 -11.94
C THR A 187 -0.26 5.91 -10.88
N ASN A 188 -0.93 4.76 -11.07
CA ASN A 188 -1.83 4.21 -10.08
C ASN A 188 -1.03 3.52 -8.98
N ALA A 189 -1.39 3.77 -7.72
CA ALA A 189 -0.78 3.15 -6.54
C ALA A 189 -1.39 1.78 -6.20
N PHE A 190 -2.51 1.39 -6.81
CA PHE A 190 -3.11 0.09 -6.61
C PHE A 190 -2.28 -0.99 -7.33
N ARG A 191 -1.50 -1.73 -6.57
CA ARG A 191 -0.51 -2.69 -7.06
C ARG A 191 -0.47 -3.94 -6.19
N GLY A 192 0.02 -5.03 -6.78
CA GLY A 192 0.30 -6.27 -6.08
C GLY A 192 1.74 -6.71 -6.31
N TYR A 193 2.36 -7.25 -5.28
CA TYR A 193 3.74 -7.75 -5.32
C TYR A 193 3.81 -9.10 -4.63
N SER A 194 4.47 -10.09 -5.22
CA SER A 194 4.88 -11.28 -4.48
C SER A 194 6.03 -10.94 -3.53
N VAL A 195 6.09 -11.59 -2.38
CA VAL A 195 7.24 -11.42 -1.47
C VAL A 195 8.52 -11.92 -2.13
N ARG A 196 8.44 -12.96 -2.96
CA ARG A 196 9.58 -13.44 -3.76
C ARG A 196 10.20 -12.31 -4.60
N TYR A 197 9.38 -11.49 -5.25
CA TYR A 197 9.84 -10.32 -6.01
C TYR A 197 10.51 -9.27 -5.12
N LEU A 198 9.86 -8.89 -4.02
CA LEU A 198 10.38 -7.85 -3.12
C LEU A 198 11.65 -8.25 -2.37
N THR A 199 11.91 -9.54 -2.21
CA THR A 199 13.10 -10.08 -1.53
C THR A 199 14.22 -10.48 -2.50
N ASP A 200 14.01 -10.39 -3.82
CA ASP A 200 15.06 -10.62 -4.80
C ASP A 200 16.14 -9.52 -4.67
N ALA A 201 17.39 -9.93 -4.54
CA ALA A 201 18.52 -9.03 -4.35
C ALA A 201 18.69 -8.00 -5.49
N ARG A 202 18.18 -8.30 -6.69
CA ARG A 202 18.21 -7.38 -7.85
C ARG A 202 17.17 -6.27 -7.72
N VAL A 203 16.05 -6.51 -7.04
CA VAL A 203 14.98 -5.54 -6.84
C VAL A 203 15.36 -4.54 -5.75
N ALA A 204 15.90 -5.00 -4.62
CA ALA A 204 16.41 -4.18 -3.53
C ALA A 204 15.55 -2.93 -3.20
N PRO A 205 14.27 -3.08 -2.81
CA PRO A 205 13.36 -1.95 -2.60
C PRO A 205 13.70 -1.12 -1.37
N PHE A 206 14.43 -1.70 -0.42
CA PHE A 206 14.76 -1.07 0.87
C PHE A 206 15.99 -0.18 0.76
N ARG A 207 15.82 1.00 0.13
CA ARG A 207 16.85 2.02 -0.01
C ARG A 207 16.31 3.40 0.33
N ASP A 208 17.05 4.20 1.08
CA ASP A 208 16.66 5.54 1.53
C ASP A 208 16.47 6.55 0.38
N ILE A 209 16.96 6.23 -0.82
CA ILE A 209 16.80 7.06 -2.03
C ILE A 209 15.37 7.10 -2.58
N PHE A 210 14.44 6.33 -2.01
CA PHE A 210 13.03 6.29 -2.41
C PHE A 210 12.12 6.90 -1.33
N PRO A 211 12.20 8.20 -1.01
CA PRO A 211 11.36 8.80 0.02
C PRO A 211 9.90 8.96 -0.37
N GLY A 212 9.57 9.07 -1.67
CA GLY A 212 8.24 9.38 -2.21
C GLY A 212 7.73 8.40 -3.26
N TYR A 213 7.09 8.93 -4.30
CA TYR A 213 6.45 8.14 -5.38
C TYR A 213 7.43 7.39 -6.28
N GLU A 214 8.70 7.75 -6.27
CA GLU A 214 9.76 7.11 -7.06
C GLU A 214 9.92 5.62 -6.73
N LEU A 215 9.60 5.17 -5.51
CA LEU A 215 9.58 3.75 -5.17
C LEU A 215 8.64 2.96 -6.06
N LEU A 216 7.43 3.48 -6.28
CA LEU A 216 6.43 2.81 -7.11
C LEU A 216 6.86 2.74 -8.58
N ALA A 217 7.47 3.81 -9.10
CA ALA A 217 8.02 3.81 -10.46
C ALA A 217 9.18 2.80 -10.58
N TYR A 218 10.10 2.79 -9.62
CA TYR A 218 11.22 1.85 -9.57
C TYR A 218 10.76 0.39 -9.55
N LEU A 219 9.76 0.05 -8.74
CA LEU A 219 9.20 -1.30 -8.68
C LEU A 219 8.40 -1.70 -9.93
N SER A 220 8.31 -0.87 -10.95
CA SER A 220 7.67 -1.19 -12.22
C SER A 220 8.66 -1.62 -13.31
N VAL A 221 9.97 -1.47 -13.07
CA VAL A 221 11.07 -1.74 -14.02
C VAL A 221 12.11 -2.73 -13.43
#